data_797f8385b19d7215e4527f8b8f32ef51
#
_entry.id   797f8385b19d7215e4527f8b8f32ef51
#
_cell.length_a   1.000
_cell.length_b   1.000
_cell.length_c   1.000
_cell.angle_alpha   90.00
_cell.angle_beta   90.00
_cell.angle_gamma   90.00
#
_symmetry.space_group_name_H-M   'P 1'
#
loop_
_entity.id
_entity.type
_entity.pdbx_description
1 polymer ?
#
loop_
_entity_poly.entity_id
_entity_poly.type
_entity_poly.pdbx_seq_one_letter_code
_entity_poly.pdbx_strand_id
1 'polypeptide(L)'
;MEDCVAMADLPAKPFRVAKVTTAKTDKYGDACLDGRHRYPLGPGHGEERGIVELGAFQVAFYDGEGTQIAAFDRAYGDAPTRANDPMSQLALLCRKPGGWRNSAVRATLPESLARSMDSMERADRGAMLRMLRDVSADSGYDAAVAAMAALGADGGVPSRADVALAAACLANGRGSIAYEDSPDLGIYDAVFAKEA
;
A
#
# COMPACT_ATOMS: atom_id res chain seq x y z
N MET A 1 42.17 24.47 -1.31
CA MET A 1 40.95 25.20 -0.82
C MET A 1 40.31 26.07 -1.92
N GLU A 2 40.88 26.14 -3.11
CA GLU A 2 40.33 26.95 -4.23
C GLU A 2 39.23 26.25 -5.01
N ASP A 3 39.19 24.93 -5.03
CA ASP A 3 38.18 24.17 -5.83
C ASP A 3 36.74 24.25 -5.28
N CYS A 4 36.58 24.45 -3.97
CA CYS A 4 35.23 24.55 -3.38
C CYS A 4 34.47 25.84 -3.74
N VAL A 5 35.19 26.91 -4.12
CA VAL A 5 34.58 28.20 -4.49
C VAL A 5 34.07 28.19 -5.93
N ALA A 6 34.60 27.29 -6.76
CA ALA A 6 34.22 27.15 -8.17
C ALA A 6 33.12 26.11 -8.42
N MET A 7 32.71 25.37 -7.40
CA MET A 7 31.62 24.38 -7.53
C MET A 7 30.28 25.10 -7.57
N ALA A 8 29.51 24.83 -8.63
CA ALA A 8 28.10 25.23 -8.67
C ALA A 8 27.25 24.37 -7.70
N ASP A 9 26.24 24.98 -7.13
CA ASP A 9 25.29 24.25 -6.29
C ASP A 9 24.71 23.07 -7.05
N LEU A 10 24.55 21.92 -6.34
CA LEU A 10 23.89 20.77 -6.90
C LEU A 10 22.42 21.11 -7.25
N PRO A 11 21.91 20.63 -8.40
CA PRO A 11 20.53 20.89 -8.76
C PRO A 11 19.59 20.35 -7.68
N ALA A 12 18.54 21.10 -7.35
CA ALA A 12 17.56 20.76 -6.32
C ALA A 12 16.85 19.40 -6.55
N LYS A 13 16.82 18.95 -7.82
CA LYS A 13 16.34 17.62 -8.19
C LYS A 13 17.52 16.81 -8.73
N PRO A 14 17.83 15.65 -8.10
CA PRO A 14 18.87 14.77 -8.60
C PRO A 14 18.53 14.26 -10.00
N PHE A 15 19.56 14.17 -10.85
CA PHE A 15 19.38 13.58 -12.18
C PHE A 15 19.00 12.10 -12.06
N ARG A 16 17.86 11.72 -12.65
CA ARG A 16 17.41 10.32 -12.70
C ARG A 16 18.01 9.63 -13.92
N VAL A 17 18.88 8.68 -13.67
CA VAL A 17 19.40 7.81 -14.73
C VAL A 17 18.39 6.69 -14.97
N ALA A 18 17.62 6.82 -16.06
CA ALA A 18 16.64 5.81 -16.43
C ALA A 18 16.50 5.73 -17.94
N LYS A 19 16.23 4.52 -18.45
CA LYS A 19 15.85 4.30 -19.85
C LYS A 19 14.35 4.46 -19.99
N VAL A 20 13.92 5.38 -20.82
CA VAL A 20 12.50 5.53 -21.16
C VAL A 20 12.14 4.66 -22.36
N THR A 21 11.08 3.89 -22.23
CA THR A 21 10.54 3.02 -23.28
C THR A 21 9.01 3.00 -23.20
N THR A 22 8.36 2.24 -24.06
CA THR A 22 6.91 2.04 -24.01
C THR A 22 6.61 0.56 -23.82
N ALA A 23 5.55 0.25 -23.06
CA ALA A 23 5.01 -1.11 -22.96
C ALA A 23 3.51 -1.10 -23.22
N LYS A 24 3.01 -2.21 -23.76
CA LYS A 24 1.57 -2.47 -23.87
C LYS A 24 1.19 -3.46 -22.78
N THR A 25 0.09 -3.18 -22.09
CA THR A 25 -0.51 -4.09 -21.12
C THR A 25 -1.36 -5.14 -21.83
N ASP A 26 -1.52 -6.28 -21.20
CA ASP A 26 -2.47 -7.30 -21.65
C ASP A 26 -3.91 -6.94 -21.19
N LYS A 27 -4.88 -7.80 -21.53
CA LYS A 27 -6.30 -7.62 -21.16
C LYS A 27 -6.55 -7.61 -19.62
N TYR A 28 -5.58 -8.03 -18.84
CA TYR A 28 -5.65 -8.04 -17.37
C TYR A 28 -4.95 -6.82 -16.73
N GLY A 29 -4.29 -5.99 -17.55
CA GLY A 29 -3.50 -4.86 -17.09
C GLY A 29 -2.08 -5.24 -16.65
N ASP A 30 -1.56 -6.39 -17.07
CA ASP A 30 -0.17 -6.77 -16.82
C ASP A 30 0.73 -6.22 -17.94
N ALA A 31 1.74 -5.44 -17.59
CA ALA A 31 2.82 -5.06 -18.52
C ALA A 31 3.92 -6.11 -18.51
N CYS A 32 4.37 -6.57 -19.67
CA CYS A 32 5.47 -7.52 -19.78
C CYS A 32 6.71 -6.82 -20.32
N LEU A 33 7.80 -6.83 -19.55
CA LEU A 33 9.09 -6.30 -19.96
C LEU A 33 10.06 -7.44 -20.28
N ASP A 34 10.88 -7.25 -21.30
CA ASP A 34 11.87 -8.22 -21.79
C ASP A 34 11.30 -9.62 -22.07
N GLY A 35 9.97 -9.70 -22.31
CA GLY A 35 9.26 -10.95 -22.54
C GLY A 35 9.13 -11.90 -21.34
N ARG A 36 9.59 -11.50 -20.15
CA ARG A 36 9.74 -12.38 -18.98
C ARG A 36 9.17 -11.79 -17.69
N HIS A 37 9.39 -10.51 -17.45
CA HIS A 37 9.03 -9.85 -16.19
C HIS A 37 7.67 -9.19 -16.33
N ARG A 38 6.69 -9.63 -15.54
CA ARG A 38 5.33 -9.10 -15.55
C ARG A 38 5.10 -8.18 -14.36
N TYR A 39 4.51 -7.02 -14.65
CA TYR A 39 4.19 -5.97 -13.70
C TYR A 39 2.69 -5.67 -13.78
N PRO A 40 1.92 -5.98 -12.71
CA PRO A 40 0.48 -5.77 -12.72
C PRO A 40 0.14 -4.30 -12.45
N LEU A 41 -0.40 -3.60 -13.45
CA LEU A 41 -0.88 -2.21 -13.29
C LEU A 41 -2.34 -2.16 -12.84
N GLY A 42 -3.01 -3.30 -12.85
CA GLY A 42 -4.40 -3.43 -12.45
C GLY A 42 -5.39 -3.44 -13.61
N PRO A 43 -6.62 -3.91 -13.36
CA PRO A 43 -7.62 -4.16 -14.41
C PRO A 43 -8.17 -2.90 -15.09
N GLY A 44 -7.86 -1.70 -14.53
CA GLY A 44 -8.20 -0.43 -15.15
C GLY A 44 -7.32 -0.07 -16.35
N HIS A 45 -6.17 -0.72 -16.50
CA HIS A 45 -5.15 -0.42 -17.53
C HIS A 45 -5.00 -1.56 -18.54
N GLY A 46 -6.10 -2.23 -18.86
CA GLY A 46 -6.09 -3.33 -19.84
C GLY A 46 -5.95 -2.85 -21.28
N GLU A 47 -5.03 -3.49 -22.04
CA GLU A 47 -4.76 -3.22 -23.45
C GLU A 47 -4.28 -1.79 -23.76
N GLU A 48 -3.84 -1.05 -22.77
CA GLU A 48 -3.30 0.30 -22.90
C GLU A 48 -1.81 0.29 -23.25
N ARG A 49 -1.36 1.37 -23.87
CA ARG A 49 0.06 1.62 -24.08
C ARG A 49 0.49 2.77 -23.18
N GLY A 50 1.43 2.51 -22.30
CA GLY A 50 2.00 3.48 -21.37
C GLY A 50 3.50 3.70 -21.58
N ILE A 51 4.01 4.73 -20.95
CA ILE A 51 5.43 5.03 -20.85
C ILE A 51 6.02 4.26 -19.66
N VAL A 52 7.20 3.72 -19.86
CA VAL A 52 7.93 2.97 -18.82
C VAL A 52 9.30 3.59 -18.63
N GLU A 53 9.59 3.97 -17.41
CA GLU A 53 10.88 4.44 -16.96
C GLU A 53 11.63 3.30 -16.27
N LEU A 54 12.70 2.84 -16.89
CA LEU A 54 13.54 1.75 -16.40
C LEU A 54 14.76 2.31 -15.66
N GLY A 55 14.66 2.45 -14.35
CA GLY A 55 15.79 2.78 -13.48
C GLY A 55 16.65 1.56 -13.18
N ALA A 56 17.71 1.76 -12.40
CA ALA A 56 18.59 0.67 -11.98
C ALA A 56 17.91 -0.30 -11.00
N PHE A 57 17.06 0.19 -10.12
CA PHE A 57 16.40 -0.63 -9.08
C PHE A 57 14.88 -0.63 -9.17
N GLN A 58 14.31 0.32 -9.88
CA GLN A 58 12.87 0.50 -9.99
C GLN A 58 12.44 0.62 -11.44
N VAL A 59 11.19 0.21 -11.66
CA VAL A 59 10.46 0.40 -12.92
C VAL A 59 9.22 1.22 -12.60
N ALA A 60 9.07 2.39 -13.22
CA ALA A 60 7.88 3.22 -13.07
C ALA A 60 7.06 3.22 -14.37
N PHE A 61 5.76 3.13 -14.22
CA PHE A 61 4.80 3.14 -15.33
C PHE A 61 3.98 4.42 -15.27
N TYR A 62 3.80 5.02 -16.44
CA TYR A 62 3.06 6.27 -16.61
C TYR A 62 1.99 6.09 -17.70
N ASP A 63 0.88 6.80 -17.55
CA ASP A 63 -0.16 6.89 -18.56
C ASP A 63 0.28 7.75 -19.75
N GLY A 64 -0.65 7.96 -20.72
CA GLY A 64 -0.40 8.81 -21.86
C GLY A 64 -0.25 10.30 -21.54
N GLU A 65 -0.68 10.72 -20.35
CA GLU A 65 -0.61 12.11 -19.85
C GLU A 65 0.65 12.36 -19.01
N GLY A 66 1.43 11.31 -18.72
CA GLY A 66 2.64 11.40 -17.90
C GLY A 66 2.40 11.29 -16.41
N THR A 67 1.20 10.84 -15.99
CA THR A 67 0.89 10.57 -14.59
C THR A 67 1.41 9.18 -14.22
N GLN A 68 2.11 9.07 -13.09
CA GLN A 68 2.62 7.79 -12.63
C GLN A 68 1.48 6.88 -12.16
N ILE A 69 1.32 5.73 -12.81
CA ILE A 69 0.33 4.71 -12.49
C ILE A 69 0.83 3.83 -11.35
N ALA A 70 2.06 3.32 -11.46
CA ALA A 70 2.65 2.40 -10.50
C ALA A 70 4.19 2.44 -10.58
N ALA A 71 4.83 1.99 -9.50
CA ALA A 71 6.27 1.72 -9.46
C ALA A 71 6.52 0.39 -8.76
N PHE A 72 7.50 -0.36 -9.25
CA PHE A 72 7.88 -1.68 -8.75
C PHE A 72 9.39 -1.80 -8.65
N ASP A 73 9.86 -2.69 -7.83
CA ASP A 73 11.25 -3.11 -7.88
C ASP A 73 11.54 -3.79 -9.20
N ARG A 74 12.67 -3.43 -9.81
CA ARG A 74 13.05 -3.98 -11.10
C ARG A 74 13.51 -5.42 -10.95
N ALA A 75 12.85 -6.32 -11.65
CA ALA A 75 13.28 -7.71 -11.76
C ALA A 75 14.39 -7.85 -12.80
N TYR A 76 15.35 -8.73 -12.52
CA TYR A 76 16.48 -9.05 -13.37
C TYR A 76 16.59 -10.57 -13.53
N GLY A 77 17.35 -10.97 -14.55
CA GLY A 77 17.66 -12.37 -14.82
C GLY A 77 16.77 -12.98 -15.89
N ASP A 78 17.01 -14.27 -16.14
CA ASP A 78 16.35 -15.00 -17.24
C ASP A 78 15.08 -15.72 -16.80
N ALA A 79 14.86 -15.89 -15.52
CA ALA A 79 13.67 -16.55 -14.99
C ALA A 79 12.44 -15.61 -15.13
N PRO A 80 11.30 -16.12 -15.60
CA PRO A 80 10.06 -15.34 -15.63
C PRO A 80 9.66 -14.96 -14.21
N THR A 81 9.36 -13.68 -14.00
CA THR A 81 8.88 -13.18 -12.70
C THR A 81 7.59 -12.40 -12.89
N ARG A 82 6.80 -12.32 -11.82
CA ARG A 82 5.66 -11.43 -11.74
C ARG A 82 5.79 -10.62 -10.46
N ALA A 83 5.82 -9.30 -10.59
CA ALA A 83 5.80 -8.41 -9.44
C ALA A 83 4.52 -8.65 -8.64
N ASN A 84 4.64 -8.63 -7.32
CA ASN A 84 3.49 -8.77 -6.45
C ASN A 84 3.04 -7.38 -5.99
N ASP A 85 1.89 -6.93 -6.49
CA ASP A 85 1.24 -5.74 -5.99
C ASP A 85 -0.13 -6.12 -5.40
N PRO A 86 -0.22 -6.19 -4.08
CA PRO A 86 -1.47 -6.51 -3.40
C PRO A 86 -2.59 -5.51 -3.73
N MET A 87 -2.26 -4.23 -3.94
CA MET A 87 -3.25 -3.17 -4.22
C MET A 87 -3.99 -3.40 -5.53
N SER A 88 -3.28 -3.78 -6.60
CA SER A 88 -3.91 -4.08 -7.89
C SER A 88 -4.90 -5.22 -7.81
N GLN A 89 -4.68 -6.17 -6.91
CA GLN A 89 -5.55 -7.33 -6.71
C GLN A 89 -6.74 -7.06 -5.79
N LEU A 90 -6.62 -6.10 -4.86
CA LEU A 90 -7.68 -5.76 -3.93
C LEU A 90 -8.98 -5.33 -4.64
N ALA A 91 -8.87 -4.51 -5.68
CA ALA A 91 -10.03 -4.07 -6.45
C ALA A 91 -10.79 -5.26 -7.08
N LEU A 92 -10.06 -6.25 -7.58
CA LEU A 92 -10.63 -7.47 -8.14
C LEU A 92 -11.25 -8.36 -7.05
N LEU A 93 -10.57 -8.53 -5.92
CA LEU A 93 -11.06 -9.31 -4.79
C LEU A 93 -12.31 -8.72 -4.15
N CYS A 94 -12.42 -7.39 -4.09
CA CYS A 94 -13.64 -6.71 -3.63
C CYS A 94 -14.85 -7.07 -4.50
N ARG A 95 -14.65 -7.26 -5.81
CA ARG A 95 -15.71 -7.70 -6.74
C ARG A 95 -15.96 -9.21 -6.68
N LYS A 96 -14.90 -10.00 -6.45
CA LYS A 96 -14.95 -11.47 -6.44
C LYS A 96 -14.29 -12.05 -5.19
N PRO A 97 -14.92 -11.92 -3.99
CA PRO A 97 -14.32 -12.39 -2.73
C PRO A 97 -14.05 -13.91 -2.68
N GLY A 98 -14.65 -14.68 -3.59
CA GLY A 98 -14.37 -16.12 -3.70
C GLY A 98 -12.94 -16.47 -4.13
N GLY A 99 -12.22 -15.52 -4.76
CA GLY A 99 -10.80 -15.70 -5.12
C GLY A 99 -9.82 -15.55 -3.96
N TRP A 100 -10.30 -15.24 -2.76
CA TRP A 100 -9.49 -14.92 -1.59
C TRP A 100 -8.41 -15.94 -1.26
N ARG A 101 -8.79 -17.24 -1.16
CA ARG A 101 -7.88 -18.30 -0.67
C ARG A 101 -6.60 -18.45 -1.49
N ASN A 102 -6.68 -18.17 -2.79
CA ASN A 102 -5.56 -18.29 -3.73
C ASN A 102 -5.01 -16.91 -4.15
N SER A 103 -5.34 -15.85 -3.43
CA SER A 103 -4.87 -14.51 -3.78
C SER A 103 -3.50 -14.21 -3.20
N ALA A 104 -2.72 -13.39 -3.90
CA ALA A 104 -1.48 -12.87 -3.37
C ALA A 104 -1.71 -11.97 -2.16
N VAL A 105 -2.86 -11.28 -2.08
CA VAL A 105 -3.24 -10.48 -0.90
C VAL A 105 -3.26 -11.33 0.35
N ARG A 106 -3.88 -12.53 0.31
CA ARG A 106 -3.88 -13.44 1.47
C ARG A 106 -2.46 -13.83 1.89
N ALA A 107 -1.57 -14.03 0.92
CA ALA A 107 -0.19 -14.44 1.19
C ALA A 107 0.67 -13.33 1.83
N THR A 108 0.28 -12.05 1.68
CA THR A 108 0.97 -10.90 2.28
C THR A 108 0.44 -10.53 3.66
N LEU A 109 -0.72 -11.05 4.06
CA LEU A 109 -1.29 -10.74 5.38
C LEU A 109 -0.62 -11.55 6.50
N PRO A 110 -0.53 -10.99 7.72
CA PRO A 110 -0.19 -11.75 8.91
C PRO A 110 -1.12 -12.96 9.08
N GLU A 111 -0.56 -14.10 9.48
CA GLU A 111 -1.29 -15.37 9.53
C GLU A 111 -2.54 -15.31 10.45
N SER A 112 -2.49 -14.55 11.53
CA SER A 112 -3.64 -14.33 12.42
C SER A 112 -4.81 -13.67 11.68
N LEU A 113 -4.54 -12.59 10.94
CA LEU A 113 -5.55 -11.89 10.16
C LEU A 113 -6.04 -12.73 8.98
N ALA A 114 -5.14 -13.43 8.30
CA ALA A 114 -5.49 -14.33 7.19
C ALA A 114 -6.44 -15.44 7.64
N ARG A 115 -6.17 -16.09 8.78
CA ARG A 115 -7.04 -17.12 9.37
C ARG A 115 -8.40 -16.56 9.80
N SER A 116 -8.41 -15.39 10.42
CA SER A 116 -9.66 -14.72 10.78
C SER A 116 -10.53 -14.51 9.55
N MET A 117 -9.93 -13.96 8.47
CA MET A 117 -10.64 -13.75 7.20
C MET A 117 -11.04 -15.06 6.49
N ASP A 118 -10.29 -16.16 6.67
CA ASP A 118 -10.64 -17.48 6.14
C ASP A 118 -11.90 -18.05 6.78
N SER A 119 -12.10 -17.78 8.08
CA SER A 119 -13.28 -18.25 8.83
C SER A 119 -14.53 -17.39 8.61
N MET A 120 -14.37 -16.18 8.10
CA MET A 120 -15.49 -15.26 7.86
C MET A 120 -16.40 -15.73 6.73
N GLU A 121 -17.65 -15.38 6.82
CA GLU A 121 -18.59 -15.51 5.72
C GLU A 121 -18.17 -14.62 4.53
N ARG A 122 -18.71 -14.95 3.34
CA ARG A 122 -18.35 -14.24 2.11
C ARG A 122 -18.66 -12.74 2.17
N ALA A 123 -19.77 -12.38 2.81
CA ALA A 123 -20.21 -10.98 2.95
C ALA A 123 -19.25 -10.18 3.83
N ASP A 124 -18.90 -10.73 4.99
CA ASP A 124 -18.00 -10.09 5.98
C ASP A 124 -16.58 -9.99 5.43
N ARG A 125 -16.08 -11.06 4.80
CA ARG A 125 -14.80 -11.03 4.10
C ARG A 125 -14.79 -9.96 3.01
N GLY A 126 -15.88 -9.79 2.27
CA GLY A 126 -16.03 -8.73 1.28
C GLY A 126 -16.01 -7.33 1.91
N ALA A 127 -16.56 -7.16 3.10
CA ALA A 127 -16.49 -5.91 3.85
C ALA A 127 -15.06 -5.61 4.31
N MET A 128 -14.37 -6.61 4.87
CA MET A 128 -12.95 -6.49 5.27
C MET A 128 -12.03 -6.15 4.09
N LEU A 129 -12.23 -6.78 2.93
CA LEU A 129 -11.45 -6.47 1.72
C LEU A 129 -11.68 -5.03 1.22
N ARG A 130 -12.92 -4.56 1.26
CA ARG A 130 -13.23 -3.15 0.93
C ARG A 130 -12.60 -2.18 1.92
N MET A 131 -12.68 -2.49 3.22
CA MET A 131 -12.02 -1.69 4.25
C MET A 131 -10.51 -1.63 4.02
N LEU A 132 -9.87 -2.77 3.79
CA LEU A 132 -8.44 -2.84 3.50
C LEU A 132 -8.08 -1.99 2.27
N ARG A 133 -8.83 -2.11 1.17
CA ARG A 133 -8.62 -1.30 -0.04
C ARG A 133 -8.70 0.20 0.25
N ASP A 134 -9.77 0.62 0.92
CA ASP A 134 -10.06 2.04 1.14
C ASP A 134 -9.03 2.67 2.08
N VAL A 135 -8.69 2.00 3.19
CA VAL A 135 -7.67 2.49 4.12
C VAL A 135 -6.27 2.46 3.50
N SER A 136 -5.98 1.44 2.67
CA SER A 136 -4.70 1.36 1.97
C SER A 136 -4.51 2.49 0.95
N ALA A 137 -5.59 2.99 0.34
CA ALA A 137 -5.52 4.12 -0.58
C ALA A 137 -5.08 5.42 0.12
N ASP A 138 -5.47 5.59 1.39
CA ASP A 138 -5.19 6.79 2.17
C ASP A 138 -3.86 6.70 2.94
N SER A 139 -3.53 5.54 3.50
CA SER A 139 -2.41 5.37 4.45
C SER A 139 -1.32 4.40 3.97
N GLY A 140 -1.48 3.79 2.81
CA GLY A 140 -0.59 2.74 2.30
C GLY A 140 -0.98 1.34 2.78
N TYR A 141 -0.58 0.33 1.99
CA TYR A 141 -0.98 -1.07 2.22
C TYR A 141 -0.45 -1.63 3.54
N ASP A 142 0.83 -1.42 3.82
CA ASP A 142 1.47 -1.99 5.01
C ASP A 142 0.90 -1.41 6.31
N ALA A 143 0.64 -0.10 6.34
CA ALA A 143 0.01 0.57 7.48
C ALA A 143 -1.42 0.08 7.71
N ALA A 144 -2.20 -0.10 6.65
CA ALA A 144 -3.55 -0.63 6.72
C ALA A 144 -3.58 -2.08 7.24
N VAL A 145 -2.68 -2.94 6.73
CA VAL A 145 -2.54 -4.33 7.20
C VAL A 145 -2.14 -4.39 8.67
N ALA A 146 -1.15 -3.58 9.07
CA ALA A 146 -0.70 -3.54 10.46
C ALA A 146 -1.81 -3.07 11.41
N ALA A 147 -2.57 -2.02 11.03
CA ALA A 147 -3.70 -1.54 11.80
C ALA A 147 -4.81 -2.58 11.94
N MET A 148 -5.18 -3.24 10.83
CA MET A 148 -6.19 -4.31 10.86
C MET A 148 -5.76 -5.51 11.69
N ALA A 149 -4.49 -5.88 11.64
CA ALA A 149 -3.96 -6.99 12.44
C ALA A 149 -3.97 -6.67 13.94
N ALA A 150 -3.59 -5.43 14.31
CA ALA A 150 -3.59 -5.00 15.69
C ALA A 150 -5.00 -4.95 16.29
N LEU A 151 -5.96 -4.36 15.56
CA LEU A 151 -7.34 -4.20 16.03
C LEU A 151 -8.19 -5.47 15.89
N GLY A 152 -7.82 -6.38 15.01
CA GLY A 152 -8.49 -7.66 14.83
C GLY A 152 -7.98 -8.78 15.74
N ALA A 153 -7.00 -8.53 16.57
CA ALA A 153 -6.39 -9.53 17.46
C ALA A 153 -7.40 -10.11 18.48
N ASP A 154 -8.39 -9.31 18.87
CA ASP A 154 -9.43 -9.70 19.85
C ASP A 154 -10.62 -10.46 19.23
N GLY A 155 -10.53 -10.86 17.96
CA GLY A 155 -11.55 -11.67 17.27
C GLY A 155 -12.79 -10.91 16.80
N GLY A 156 -12.84 -9.59 16.99
CA GLY A 156 -13.90 -8.72 16.48
C GLY A 156 -13.63 -8.22 15.06
N VAL A 157 -14.68 -7.80 14.36
CA VAL A 157 -14.52 -7.02 13.12
C VAL A 157 -14.26 -5.57 13.52
N PRO A 158 -13.08 -5.02 13.28
CA PRO A 158 -12.77 -3.66 13.68
C PRO A 158 -13.62 -2.65 12.89
N SER A 159 -13.90 -1.50 13.49
CA SER A 159 -14.59 -0.44 12.77
C SER A 159 -13.66 0.20 11.73
N ARG A 160 -14.25 0.67 10.62
CA ARG A 160 -13.46 1.37 9.59
C ARG A 160 -12.76 2.61 10.13
N ALA A 161 -13.40 3.34 11.03
CA ALA A 161 -12.84 4.57 11.61
C ALA A 161 -11.61 4.28 12.45
N ASP A 162 -11.65 3.22 13.28
CA ASP A 162 -10.52 2.84 14.13
C ASP A 162 -9.34 2.36 13.29
N VAL A 163 -9.60 1.56 12.26
CA VAL A 163 -8.55 1.08 11.34
C VAL A 163 -7.92 2.26 10.58
N ALA A 164 -8.73 3.20 10.08
CA ALA A 164 -8.22 4.36 9.36
C ALA A 164 -7.36 5.26 10.27
N LEU A 165 -7.79 5.49 11.51
CA LEU A 165 -7.03 6.27 12.47
C LEU A 165 -5.70 5.58 12.82
N ALA A 166 -5.73 4.29 13.15
CA ALA A 166 -4.53 3.52 13.47
C ALA A 166 -3.55 3.47 12.29
N ALA A 167 -4.05 3.24 11.07
CA ALA A 167 -3.23 3.23 9.87
C ALA A 167 -2.59 4.60 9.59
N ALA A 168 -3.33 5.70 9.76
CA ALA A 168 -2.80 7.04 9.60
C ALA A 168 -1.70 7.35 10.64
N CYS A 169 -1.87 6.90 11.88
CA CYS A 169 -0.84 7.04 12.91
C CYS A 169 0.44 6.26 12.55
N LEU A 170 0.31 5.03 12.06
CA LEU A 170 1.43 4.21 11.62
C LEU A 170 2.15 4.81 10.40
N ALA A 171 1.40 5.27 9.41
CA ALA A 171 1.95 5.88 8.20
C ALA A 171 2.74 7.17 8.49
N ASN A 172 2.33 7.93 9.50
CA ASN A 172 3.00 9.18 9.90
C ASN A 172 4.15 8.96 10.91
N GLY A 173 4.57 7.73 11.15
CA GLY A 173 5.65 7.42 12.09
C GLY A 173 5.32 7.72 13.56
N ARG A 174 4.07 8.01 13.87
CA ARG A 174 3.56 8.06 15.23
C ARG A 174 3.33 6.62 15.65
N GLY A 175 4.38 5.99 16.15
CA GLY A 175 4.30 4.64 16.68
C GLY A 175 3.14 4.52 17.63
N SER A 176 2.55 3.32 17.69
CA SER A 176 1.52 2.85 18.62
C SER A 176 0.97 3.96 19.52
N ILE A 177 -0.29 4.32 19.33
CA ILE A 177 -1.03 4.95 20.43
C ILE A 177 -1.11 3.87 21.50
N ALA A 178 -0.04 3.74 22.29
CA ALA A 178 -0.18 3.15 23.59
C ALA A 178 -1.16 4.07 24.31
N TYR A 179 -2.28 3.51 24.67
CA TYR A 179 -3.25 4.14 25.60
C TYR A 179 -2.61 4.20 27.00
N GLU A 180 -1.43 4.81 27.10
CA GLU A 180 -0.70 4.94 28.36
C GLU A 180 -1.03 6.23 29.10
N ASP A 181 -1.80 7.13 28.49
CA ASP A 181 -2.31 8.31 29.15
C ASP A 181 -3.85 8.33 29.04
N SER A 182 -4.50 7.54 29.87
CA SER A 182 -5.83 7.94 30.32
C SER A 182 -5.68 9.31 30.97
N PRO A 183 -6.28 10.38 30.43
CA PRO A 183 -6.19 11.68 31.08
C PRO A 183 -6.64 11.51 32.52
N ASP A 184 -5.80 11.92 33.46
CA ASP A 184 -6.15 11.90 34.87
C ASP A 184 -7.32 12.88 35.10
N LEU A 185 -8.52 12.33 35.10
CA LEU A 185 -9.75 13.09 35.30
C LEU A 185 -9.82 13.67 36.73
N GLY A 186 -8.99 13.22 37.67
CA GLY A 186 -8.87 13.77 39.00
C GLY A 186 -8.44 15.24 39.00
N ILE A 187 -7.79 15.70 37.94
CA ILE A 187 -7.45 17.14 37.80
C ILE A 187 -8.72 17.99 37.66
N TYR A 188 -9.76 17.48 37.01
CA TYR A 188 -11.03 18.19 36.87
C TYR A 188 -11.85 18.18 38.16
N ASP A 189 -11.83 17.07 38.90
CA ASP A 189 -12.52 16.98 40.22
C ASP A 189 -11.92 17.97 41.23
N ALA A 190 -10.62 18.20 41.16
CA ALA A 190 -9.94 19.17 42.04
C ALA A 190 -10.31 20.63 41.74
N VAL A 191 -10.75 20.95 40.51
CA VAL A 191 -11.22 22.30 40.13
C VAL A 191 -12.62 22.55 40.70
N PHE A 192 -13.52 21.57 40.62
CA PHE A 192 -14.89 21.68 41.12
C PHE A 192 -14.99 21.62 42.66
N ALA A 193 -14.04 20.98 43.34
CA ALA A 193 -14.02 20.92 44.81
C ALA A 193 -13.58 22.24 45.47
N LYS A 194 -13.07 23.23 44.70
CA LYS A 194 -12.67 24.55 45.24
C LYS A 194 -13.78 25.58 45.23
N GLU A 195 -14.93 25.30 44.64
CA GLU A 195 -16.08 26.23 44.56
C GLU A 195 -17.24 25.87 45.50
N ALA A 196 -17.04 24.89 46.40
CA ALA A 196 -17.96 24.56 47.48
C ALA A 196 -17.31 24.95 48.85
#